data_4589255962e571e035ef6c7de0aac91a
#
_entry.id   4589255962e571e035ef6c7de0aac91a
#
_cell.length_a   1.000
_cell.length_b   1.000
_cell.length_c   1.000
_cell.angle_alpha   90.00
_cell.angle_beta   90.00
_cell.angle_gamma   90.00
#
_symmetry.space_group_name_H-M   'P 1'
#
loop_
_entity.id
_entity.type
_entity.pdbx_description
1 polymer ?
#
loop_
_entity_poly.entity_id
_entity_poly.type
_entity_poly.pdbx_seq_one_letter_code
_entity_poly.pdbx_strand_id
1 'polypeptide(L)'
;GLKENWLGSASNQFFCIHAAISLLSELNTLLKNCSYHCPSILEGLNSRGRFWKSISRVVGESIDSFNDVDDWISDYRYEVSTRLNPINTDGLISVEPKQMLMYLIDSIKHDCPEFSSTVFKVFIDEFELLNPNQQRLINTYRKESYADLVWNVAYKLNSSLTNETSSDQWLQSPDDYTEYNLDKFI
;
A
#
# COMPACT_ATOMS: atom_id res chain seq x y z
N GLY A 1 -6.74 -20.45 -24.78
CA GLY A 1 -6.80 -19.06 -24.41
C GLY A 1 -5.66 -18.79 -23.45
N LEU A 2 -4.68 -17.98 -23.84
CA LEU A 2 -3.67 -17.45 -22.96
C LEU A 2 -4.42 -16.71 -21.85
N LYS A 3 -4.34 -17.19 -20.60
CA LYS A 3 -4.74 -16.41 -19.41
C LYS A 3 -3.88 -15.15 -19.47
N GLU A 4 -4.46 -14.03 -19.87
CA GLU A 4 -3.80 -12.73 -19.76
C GLU A 4 -3.39 -12.61 -18.28
N ASN A 5 -2.08 -12.51 -18.08
CA ASN A 5 -1.54 -12.27 -16.76
C ASN A 5 -2.08 -10.88 -16.37
N TRP A 6 -3.15 -10.85 -15.57
CA TRP A 6 -3.89 -9.61 -15.26
C TRP A 6 -2.97 -8.50 -14.71
N LEU A 7 -1.85 -8.87 -14.05
CA LEU A 7 -0.79 -7.94 -13.65
C LEU A 7 -0.09 -7.29 -14.86
N GLY A 8 -0.12 -7.95 -16.03
CA GLY A 8 0.47 -7.42 -17.27
C GLY A 8 -0.41 -6.42 -18.01
N SER A 9 -1.69 -6.22 -17.62
CA SER A 9 -2.50 -5.19 -18.25
C SER A 9 -2.08 -3.79 -17.78
N ALA A 10 -1.99 -2.82 -18.69
CA ALA A 10 -1.64 -1.44 -18.38
C ALA A 10 -2.55 -0.85 -17.29
N SER A 11 -3.86 -1.18 -17.32
CA SER A 11 -4.83 -0.74 -16.31
C SER A 11 -4.48 -1.23 -14.90
N ASN A 12 -4.04 -2.47 -14.76
CA ASN A 12 -3.68 -3.03 -13.45
C ASN A 12 -2.33 -2.49 -12.95
N GLN A 13 -1.39 -2.23 -13.87
CA GLN A 13 -0.15 -1.53 -13.53
C GLN A 13 -0.43 -0.13 -12.99
N PHE A 14 -1.32 0.63 -13.65
CA PHE A 14 -1.76 1.93 -13.15
C PHE A 14 -2.40 1.85 -11.77
N PHE A 15 -3.25 0.85 -11.54
CA PHE A 15 -3.84 0.62 -10.22
C PHE A 15 -2.76 0.38 -9.16
N CYS A 16 -1.79 -0.50 -9.44
CA CYS A 16 -0.68 -0.77 -8.51
C CYS A 16 0.16 0.48 -8.24
N ILE A 17 0.47 1.27 -9.28
CA ILE A 17 1.19 2.54 -9.14
C ILE A 17 0.41 3.51 -8.24
N HIS A 18 -0.88 3.72 -8.51
CA HIS A 18 -1.73 4.59 -7.71
C HIS A 18 -1.83 4.11 -6.25
N ALA A 19 -2.02 2.82 -6.04
CA ALA A 19 -2.08 2.24 -4.71
C ALA A 19 -0.75 2.45 -3.96
N ALA A 20 0.39 2.20 -4.62
CA ALA A 20 1.71 2.38 -4.02
C ALA A 20 1.96 3.85 -3.63
N ILE A 21 1.65 4.81 -4.52
CA ILE A 21 1.81 6.25 -4.22
C ILE A 21 0.91 6.66 -3.04
N SER A 22 -0.34 6.20 -3.03
CA SER A 22 -1.28 6.53 -1.95
C SER A 22 -0.80 5.96 -0.62
N LEU A 23 -0.37 4.70 -0.60
CA LEU A 23 0.16 4.07 0.60
C LEU A 23 1.46 4.71 1.10
N LEU A 24 2.34 5.13 0.19
CA LEU A 24 3.55 5.87 0.55
C LEU A 24 3.20 7.23 1.15
N SER A 25 2.23 7.95 0.58
CA SER A 25 1.72 9.22 1.10
C SER A 25 1.15 9.09 2.52
N GLU A 26 0.32 8.09 2.75
CA GLU A 26 -0.26 7.81 4.07
C GLU A 26 0.82 7.41 5.10
N LEU A 27 1.76 6.57 4.70
CA LEU A 27 2.88 6.18 5.57
C LEU A 27 3.75 7.38 5.93
N ASN A 28 4.08 8.26 4.96
CA ASN A 28 4.83 9.50 5.19
C ASN A 28 4.11 10.41 6.18
N THR A 29 2.82 10.62 5.98
CA THR A 29 1.96 11.42 6.86
C THR A 29 1.90 10.83 8.27
N LEU A 30 1.73 9.52 8.40
CA LEU A 30 1.72 8.83 9.68
C LEU A 30 3.04 9.04 10.44
N LEU A 31 4.17 8.81 9.80
CA LEU A 31 5.49 8.94 10.42
C LEU A 31 5.81 10.40 10.78
N LYS A 32 5.44 11.35 9.92
CA LYS A 32 5.57 12.79 10.18
C LYS A 32 4.80 13.20 11.44
N ASN A 33 3.54 12.73 11.57
CA ASN A 33 2.71 12.97 12.75
C ASN A 33 3.27 12.29 14.01
N CYS A 34 3.69 11.03 13.90
CA CYS A 34 4.32 10.31 15.01
C CYS A 34 5.59 11.03 15.48
N SER A 35 6.43 11.50 14.55
CA SER A 35 7.66 12.23 14.87
C SER A 35 7.41 13.56 15.54
N TYR A 36 6.30 14.23 15.26
CA TYR A 36 5.90 15.46 15.93
C TYR A 36 5.60 15.23 17.41
N HIS A 37 4.97 14.10 17.76
CA HIS A 37 4.64 13.74 19.13
C HIS A 37 5.75 12.97 19.87
N CYS A 38 6.63 12.32 19.11
CA CYS A 38 7.74 11.52 19.63
C CYS A 38 9.01 11.79 18.80
N PRO A 39 9.82 12.81 19.19
CA PRO A 39 11.00 13.24 18.41
C PRO A 39 12.05 12.13 18.22
N SER A 40 12.13 11.14 19.13
CA SER A 40 13.05 10.00 19.00
C SER A 40 12.84 9.19 17.71
N ILE A 41 11.62 9.21 17.14
CA ILE A 41 11.32 8.57 15.87
C ILE A 41 12.13 9.25 14.75
N LEU A 42 12.07 10.59 14.65
CA LEU A 42 12.83 11.32 13.63
C LEU A 42 14.35 11.14 13.84
N GLU A 43 14.81 11.16 15.07
CA GLU A 43 16.20 10.89 15.41
C GLU A 43 16.64 9.49 14.97
N GLY A 44 15.79 8.48 15.20
CA GLY A 44 16.01 7.10 14.75
C GLY A 44 16.11 6.98 13.24
N LEU A 45 15.15 7.56 12.51
CA LEU A 45 15.13 7.57 11.05
C LEU A 45 16.38 8.25 10.45
N ASN A 46 16.82 9.37 11.04
CA ASN A 46 17.98 10.12 10.56
C ASN A 46 19.31 9.47 10.94
N SER A 47 19.43 8.97 12.15
CA SER A 47 20.72 8.44 12.67
C SER A 47 21.09 7.10 12.04
N ARG A 48 20.12 6.21 11.83
CA ARG A 48 20.33 4.90 11.22
C ARG A 48 20.17 4.93 9.70
N GLY A 49 19.26 5.75 9.21
CA GLY A 49 19.08 6.10 7.79
C GLY A 49 18.73 4.94 6.86
N ARG A 50 18.27 3.79 7.39
CA ARG A 50 17.84 2.65 6.57
C ARG A 50 16.52 2.96 5.87
N PHE A 51 15.59 3.63 6.57
CA PHE A 51 14.30 4.02 6.03
C PHE A 51 14.45 4.95 4.81
N TRP A 52 15.25 6.03 4.93
CA TRP A 52 15.47 6.95 3.81
C TRP A 52 16.12 6.27 2.62
N LYS A 53 17.11 5.40 2.86
CA LYS A 53 17.72 4.58 1.80
C LYS A 53 16.71 3.64 1.14
N SER A 54 15.77 3.11 1.92
CA SER A 54 14.73 2.22 1.39
C SER A 54 13.73 2.98 0.52
N ILE A 55 13.28 4.17 0.94
CA ILE A 55 12.46 5.03 0.09
C ILE A 55 13.21 5.41 -1.17
N SER A 56 14.46 5.90 -1.06
CA SER A 56 15.27 6.28 -2.21
C SER A 56 15.39 5.16 -3.24
N ARG A 57 15.51 3.90 -2.80
CA ARG A 57 15.51 2.74 -3.71
C ARG A 57 14.15 2.49 -4.36
N VAL A 58 13.06 2.70 -3.63
CA VAL A 58 11.69 2.54 -4.16
C VAL A 58 11.40 3.59 -5.22
N VAL A 59 11.76 4.84 -4.95
CA VAL A 59 11.44 5.96 -5.83
C VAL A 59 12.48 6.23 -6.93
N GLY A 60 13.68 5.67 -6.78
CA GLY A 60 14.78 5.85 -7.74
C GLY A 60 15.54 7.18 -7.62
N GLU A 61 15.26 7.98 -6.59
CA GLU A 61 15.85 9.28 -6.34
C GLU A 61 16.32 9.39 -4.88
N SER A 62 17.21 10.36 -4.57
CA SER A 62 17.66 10.58 -3.20
C SER A 62 16.56 11.26 -2.39
N ILE A 63 16.17 10.63 -1.30
CA ILE A 63 15.16 11.10 -0.35
C ILE A 63 15.78 11.07 1.03
N ASP A 64 15.81 12.21 1.69
CA ASP A 64 16.45 12.39 2.99
C ASP A 64 15.49 12.96 4.06
N SER A 65 14.28 13.37 3.66
CA SER A 65 13.30 13.97 4.55
C SER A 65 11.85 13.64 4.16
N PHE A 66 10.91 13.87 5.09
CA PHE A 66 9.48 13.76 4.82
C PHE A 66 9.01 14.72 3.73
N ASN A 67 9.61 15.91 3.62
CA ASN A 67 9.25 16.89 2.60
C ASN A 67 9.69 16.42 1.21
N ASP A 68 10.87 15.81 1.08
CA ASP A 68 11.33 15.25 -0.21
C ASP A 68 10.36 14.14 -0.68
N VAL A 69 9.80 13.34 0.25
CA VAL A 69 8.74 12.37 -0.09
C VAL A 69 7.49 13.07 -0.60
N ASP A 70 7.04 14.14 0.07
CA ASP A 70 5.84 14.88 -0.33
C ASP A 70 6.03 15.53 -1.72
N ASP A 71 7.20 16.13 -1.96
CA ASP A 71 7.55 16.76 -3.24
C ASP A 71 7.59 15.69 -4.35
N TRP A 72 8.31 14.59 -4.12
CA TRP A 72 8.37 13.48 -5.07
C TRP A 72 6.98 12.91 -5.40
N ILE A 73 6.11 12.70 -4.39
CA ILE A 73 4.74 12.20 -4.58
C ILE A 73 3.95 13.17 -5.46
N SER A 74 4.09 14.48 -5.22
CA SER A 74 3.39 15.51 -5.99
C SER A 74 3.79 15.47 -7.46
N ASP A 75 5.09 15.46 -7.73
CA ASP A 75 5.63 15.44 -9.08
C ASP A 75 5.28 14.14 -9.81
N TYR A 76 5.38 13.01 -9.11
CA TYR A 76 5.08 11.71 -9.69
C TYR A 76 3.58 11.52 -9.97
N ARG A 77 2.68 12.03 -9.11
CA ARG A 77 1.24 12.07 -9.39
C ARG A 77 0.93 12.87 -10.65
N TYR A 78 1.59 14.00 -10.84
CA TYR A 78 1.46 14.80 -12.05
C TYR A 78 1.92 13.99 -13.27
N GLU A 79 3.10 13.38 -13.21
CA GLU A 79 3.62 12.52 -14.29
C GLU A 79 2.65 11.39 -14.64
N VAL A 80 2.16 10.64 -13.66
CA VAL A 80 1.19 9.57 -13.86
C VAL A 80 -0.08 10.11 -14.51
N SER A 81 -0.59 11.27 -14.07
CA SER A 81 -1.81 11.88 -14.64
C SER A 81 -1.68 12.21 -16.12
N THR A 82 -0.49 12.62 -16.58
CA THR A 82 -0.24 12.93 -17.99
C THR A 82 -0.21 11.72 -18.91
N ARG A 83 -0.06 10.51 -18.32
CA ARG A 83 0.03 9.23 -19.04
C ARG A 83 -1.25 8.42 -19.07
N LEU A 84 -2.35 8.96 -18.54
CA LEU A 84 -3.64 8.26 -18.49
C LEU A 84 -4.33 8.17 -19.86
N ASN A 85 -4.03 9.08 -20.80
CA ASN A 85 -4.70 9.10 -22.10
C ASN A 85 -3.73 9.43 -23.25
N PRO A 86 -3.28 8.46 -24.08
CA PRO A 86 -3.52 7.01 -23.91
C PRO A 86 -2.77 6.43 -22.70
N ILE A 87 -3.28 5.32 -22.16
CA ILE A 87 -2.62 4.65 -21.03
C ILE A 87 -1.24 4.17 -21.45
N ASN A 88 -0.20 4.74 -20.83
CA ASN A 88 1.19 4.38 -21.03
C ASN A 88 1.92 4.25 -19.69
N THR A 89 2.42 3.07 -19.41
CA THR A 89 3.18 2.76 -18.19
C THR A 89 4.68 2.68 -18.40
N ASP A 90 5.16 2.92 -19.62
CA ASP A 90 6.60 2.84 -19.94
C ASP A 90 7.41 3.84 -19.11
N GLY A 91 8.43 3.35 -18.43
CA GLY A 91 9.30 4.15 -17.58
C GLY A 91 8.69 4.60 -16.25
N LEU A 92 7.43 4.25 -15.96
CA LEU A 92 6.90 4.41 -14.61
C LEU A 92 7.45 3.35 -13.67
N ILE A 93 7.56 3.72 -12.39
CA ILE A 93 8.03 2.80 -11.35
C ILE A 93 7.02 1.65 -11.21
N SER A 94 7.49 0.44 -11.49
CA SER A 94 6.68 -0.77 -11.29
C SER A 94 6.97 -1.31 -9.90
N VAL A 95 6.17 -0.90 -8.92
CA VAL A 95 6.28 -1.36 -7.54
C VAL A 95 5.01 -2.11 -7.14
N GLU A 96 5.20 -3.30 -6.59
CA GLU A 96 4.11 -4.06 -6.00
C GLU A 96 3.80 -3.46 -4.61
N PRO A 97 2.56 -2.94 -4.37
CA PRO A 97 2.24 -2.14 -3.19
C PRO A 97 2.50 -2.83 -1.85
N LYS A 98 2.17 -4.13 -1.74
CA LYS A 98 2.37 -4.91 -0.52
C LYS A 98 3.85 -5.09 -0.22
N GLN A 99 4.66 -5.46 -1.23
CA GLN A 99 6.10 -5.67 -1.04
C GLN A 99 6.81 -4.37 -0.69
N MET A 100 6.40 -3.26 -1.31
CA MET A 100 6.90 -1.93 -0.94
C MET A 100 6.64 -1.63 0.53
N LEU A 101 5.40 -1.77 1.01
CA LEU A 101 5.07 -1.52 2.40
C LEU A 101 5.85 -2.41 3.35
N MET A 102 5.94 -3.71 3.09
CA MET A 102 6.71 -4.65 3.91
C MET A 102 8.17 -4.19 4.03
N TYR A 103 8.79 -3.82 2.90
CA TYR A 103 10.18 -3.36 2.88
C TYR A 103 10.39 -2.06 3.67
N LEU A 104 9.44 -1.11 3.57
CA LEU A 104 9.49 0.14 4.32
C LEU A 104 9.22 -0.09 5.81
N ILE A 105 8.25 -0.92 6.17
CA ILE A 105 7.94 -1.28 7.57
C ILE A 105 9.14 -1.94 8.25
N ASP A 106 9.81 -2.87 7.59
CA ASP A 106 11.04 -3.49 8.11
C ASP A 106 12.12 -2.45 8.38
N SER A 107 12.24 -1.46 7.50
CA SER A 107 13.20 -0.37 7.66
C SER A 107 12.84 0.56 8.82
N ILE A 108 11.55 0.89 8.99
CA ILE A 108 11.04 1.68 10.11
C ILE A 108 11.31 0.97 11.43
N LYS A 109 10.95 -0.29 11.54
CA LYS A 109 11.17 -1.09 12.77
C LYS A 109 12.64 -1.23 13.12
N HIS A 110 13.51 -1.30 12.11
CA HIS A 110 14.95 -1.30 12.31
C HIS A 110 15.45 0.04 12.86
N ASP A 111 14.96 1.16 12.31
CA ASP A 111 15.45 2.49 12.65
C ASP A 111 14.80 3.04 13.93
N CYS A 112 13.56 2.65 14.22
CA CYS A 112 12.76 3.15 15.33
C CYS A 112 12.29 2.00 16.24
N PRO A 113 12.96 1.73 17.35
CA PRO A 113 12.56 0.69 18.31
C PRO A 113 11.13 0.83 18.83
N GLU A 114 10.57 2.05 18.82
CA GLU A 114 9.20 2.36 19.22
C GLU A 114 8.17 1.57 18.39
N PHE A 115 8.51 1.23 17.17
CA PHE A 115 7.65 0.42 16.29
C PHE A 115 7.93 -1.08 16.32
N SER A 116 8.86 -1.57 17.13
CA SER A 116 9.29 -2.97 17.13
C SER A 116 8.15 -3.98 17.28
N SER A 117 7.16 -3.67 18.12
CA SER A 117 5.97 -4.51 18.36
C SER A 117 4.70 -4.01 17.63
N THR A 118 4.81 -2.98 16.79
CA THR A 118 3.67 -2.37 16.12
C THR A 118 3.24 -3.23 14.93
N VAL A 119 1.93 -3.43 14.79
CA VAL A 119 1.31 -3.98 13.59
C VAL A 119 0.71 -2.83 12.79
N PHE A 120 1.16 -2.65 11.57
CA PHE A 120 0.62 -1.67 10.65
C PHE A 120 -0.68 -2.21 10.03
N LYS A 121 -1.68 -1.34 9.88
CA LYS A 121 -2.96 -1.72 9.30
C LYS A 121 -3.28 -0.83 8.11
N VAL A 122 -3.55 -1.44 6.98
CA VAL A 122 -4.10 -0.76 5.80
C VAL A 122 -5.62 -0.89 5.84
N PHE A 123 -6.33 0.21 5.63
CA PHE A 123 -7.77 0.24 5.47
C PHE A 123 -8.10 0.74 4.07
N ILE A 124 -8.88 -0.05 3.33
CA ILE A 124 -9.40 0.30 2.01
C ILE A 124 -10.90 0.50 2.17
N ASP A 125 -11.34 1.75 2.00
CA ASP A 125 -12.76 2.09 2.00
C ASP A 125 -13.35 1.93 0.60
N GLU A 126 -14.67 1.80 0.52
CA GLU A 126 -15.41 1.64 -0.72
C GLU A 126 -14.84 0.53 -1.62
N PHE A 127 -14.47 -0.60 -1.02
CA PHE A 127 -13.86 -1.74 -1.72
C PHE A 127 -14.73 -2.25 -2.89
N GLU A 128 -16.04 -2.07 -2.81
CA GLU A 128 -16.99 -2.42 -3.87
C GLU A 128 -16.83 -1.59 -5.17
N LEU A 129 -16.16 -0.44 -5.12
CA LEU A 129 -15.90 0.37 -6.31
C LEU A 129 -14.74 -0.15 -7.15
N LEU A 130 -13.93 -1.03 -6.59
CA LEU A 130 -12.85 -1.69 -7.31
C LEU A 130 -13.42 -2.70 -8.31
N ASN A 131 -12.82 -2.79 -9.49
CA ASN A 131 -13.18 -3.84 -10.43
C ASN A 131 -12.75 -5.23 -9.91
N PRO A 132 -13.31 -6.34 -10.45
CA PRO A 132 -13.03 -7.68 -9.93
C PRO A 132 -11.54 -8.06 -9.87
N ASN A 133 -10.72 -7.61 -10.82
CA ASN A 133 -9.29 -7.91 -10.82
C ASN A 133 -8.55 -7.17 -9.71
N GLN A 134 -8.93 -5.92 -9.45
CA GLN A 134 -8.39 -5.12 -8.34
C GLN A 134 -8.81 -5.71 -6.99
N GLN A 135 -10.08 -6.14 -6.87
CA GLN A 135 -10.57 -6.84 -5.67
C GLN A 135 -9.77 -8.13 -5.43
N ARG A 136 -9.51 -8.93 -6.48
CA ARG A 136 -8.70 -10.15 -6.38
C ARG A 136 -7.28 -9.86 -5.89
N LEU A 137 -6.66 -8.76 -6.35
CA LEU A 137 -5.34 -8.37 -5.87
C LEU A 137 -5.34 -8.07 -4.36
N ILE A 138 -6.28 -7.24 -3.92
CA ILE A 138 -6.40 -6.90 -2.50
C ILE A 138 -6.72 -8.16 -1.67
N ASN A 139 -7.57 -9.05 -2.17
CA ASN A 139 -7.84 -10.33 -1.53
C ASN A 139 -6.57 -11.19 -1.40
N THR A 140 -5.68 -11.15 -2.38
CA THR A 140 -4.36 -11.81 -2.29
C THR A 140 -3.55 -11.24 -1.13
N TYR A 141 -3.53 -9.90 -0.96
CA TYR A 141 -2.83 -9.25 0.15
C TYR A 141 -3.42 -9.63 1.52
N ARG A 142 -4.74 -9.76 1.60
CA ARG A 142 -5.45 -10.20 2.82
C ARG A 142 -5.11 -11.64 3.18
N LYS A 143 -5.11 -12.54 2.18
CA LYS A 143 -4.84 -13.97 2.37
C LYS A 143 -3.38 -14.25 2.71
N GLU A 144 -2.47 -13.60 2.03
CA GLU A 144 -1.03 -13.70 2.28
C GLU A 144 -0.63 -12.77 3.41
N SER A 145 -1.05 -13.09 4.63
CA SER A 145 -0.77 -12.25 5.80
C SER A 145 0.72 -12.11 6.07
N TYR A 146 1.12 -10.92 6.49
CA TYR A 146 2.45 -10.63 7.02
C TYR A 146 2.28 -10.22 8.48
N ALA A 147 3.14 -10.70 9.37
CA ALA A 147 2.97 -10.53 10.82
C ALA A 147 2.82 -9.05 11.24
N ASP A 148 3.46 -8.16 10.51
CA ASP A 148 3.54 -6.72 10.82
C ASP A 148 2.63 -5.85 9.93
N LEU A 149 1.87 -6.46 9.01
CA LEU A 149 1.02 -5.74 8.06
C LEU A 149 -0.30 -6.47 7.83
N VAL A 150 -1.41 -5.84 8.21
CA VAL A 150 -2.76 -6.38 8.08
C VAL A 150 -3.57 -5.52 7.11
N TRP A 151 -4.30 -6.17 6.21
CA TRP A 151 -5.16 -5.53 5.23
C TRP A 151 -6.62 -5.65 5.63
N ASN A 152 -7.31 -4.53 5.68
CA ASN A 152 -8.73 -4.44 6.00
C ASN A 152 -9.46 -3.76 4.86
N VAL A 153 -10.71 -4.14 4.63
CA VAL A 153 -11.57 -3.52 3.64
C VAL A 153 -12.91 -3.15 4.27
N ALA A 154 -13.44 -2.01 3.87
CA ALA A 154 -14.82 -1.62 4.18
C ALA A 154 -15.63 -1.56 2.88
N TYR A 155 -16.87 -1.97 2.93
CA TYR A 155 -17.79 -2.02 1.79
C TYR A 155 -19.24 -1.91 2.23
N LYS A 156 -20.11 -1.51 1.32
CA LYS A 156 -21.57 -1.42 1.57
C LYS A 156 -22.20 -2.81 1.57
N LEU A 157 -23.12 -3.01 2.47
CA LEU A 157 -23.91 -4.24 2.53
C LEU A 157 -24.64 -4.47 1.18
N ASN A 158 -24.66 -5.72 0.72
CA ASN A 158 -25.25 -6.15 -0.56
C ASN A 158 -24.49 -5.67 -1.82
N SER A 159 -23.25 -5.23 -1.69
CA SER A 159 -22.40 -4.94 -2.85
C SER A 159 -21.95 -6.20 -3.58
N SER A 160 -21.66 -6.07 -4.88
CA SER A 160 -21.06 -7.16 -5.67
C SER A 160 -19.58 -7.27 -5.36
N LEU A 161 -19.20 -8.31 -4.62
CA LEU A 161 -17.82 -8.56 -4.21
C LEU A 161 -17.35 -9.92 -4.71
N THR A 162 -16.05 -10.03 -4.97
CA THR A 162 -15.40 -11.33 -5.15
C THR A 162 -14.58 -11.68 -3.91
N ASN A 163 -14.62 -12.94 -3.51
CA ASN A 163 -13.72 -13.50 -2.49
C ASN A 163 -12.55 -14.27 -3.11
N GLU A 164 -12.41 -14.26 -4.43
CA GLU A 164 -11.28 -14.86 -5.11
C GLU A 164 -10.03 -13.99 -4.97
N THR A 165 -8.87 -14.66 -4.95
CA THR A 165 -7.53 -14.05 -5.04
C THR A 165 -7.05 -14.07 -6.49
N SER A 166 -5.94 -13.39 -6.76
CA SER A 166 -5.28 -13.40 -8.08
C SER A 166 -4.75 -14.77 -8.49
N SER A 167 -4.56 -15.69 -7.52
CA SER A 167 -4.12 -17.07 -7.74
C SER A 167 -5.27 -18.07 -7.76
N ASP A 168 -6.50 -17.63 -8.05
CA ASP A 168 -7.72 -18.45 -8.10
C ASP A 168 -8.02 -19.21 -6.78
N GLN A 169 -7.53 -18.70 -5.64
CA GLN A 169 -7.87 -19.19 -4.31
C GLN A 169 -9.04 -18.38 -3.75
N TRP A 170 -9.75 -18.94 -2.78
CA TRP A 170 -10.86 -18.26 -2.11
C TRP A 170 -10.48 -17.84 -0.71
N LEU A 171 -10.92 -16.66 -0.30
CA LEU A 171 -10.90 -16.25 1.10
C LEU A 171 -12.01 -17.00 1.85
N GLN A 172 -11.67 -17.52 3.02
CA GLN A 172 -12.59 -18.27 3.88
C GLN A 172 -12.70 -17.60 5.25
N SER A 173 -13.93 -17.33 5.69
CA SER A 173 -14.19 -16.92 7.06
C SER A 173 -14.33 -18.17 7.94
N PRO A 174 -13.79 -18.22 9.18
CA PRO A 174 -13.03 -17.16 9.83
C PRO A 174 -11.51 -17.22 9.60
N ASP A 175 -11.01 -18.16 8.79
CA ASP A 175 -9.59 -18.47 8.70
C ASP A 175 -8.77 -17.30 8.07
N ASP A 176 -9.28 -16.72 6.99
CA ASP A 176 -8.58 -15.65 6.26
C ASP A 176 -9.07 -14.25 6.68
N TYR A 177 -10.31 -14.12 7.17
CA TYR A 177 -10.89 -12.82 7.60
C TYR A 177 -12.04 -12.98 8.58
N THR A 178 -12.31 -11.88 9.31
CA THR A 178 -13.53 -11.73 10.13
C THR A 178 -14.33 -10.56 9.61
N GLU A 179 -15.65 -10.74 9.47
CA GLU A 179 -16.58 -9.71 9.02
C GLU A 179 -17.29 -9.05 10.19
N TYR A 180 -17.35 -7.73 10.19
CA TYR A 180 -18.06 -6.93 11.17
C TYR A 180 -19.12 -6.07 10.47
N ASN A 181 -20.38 -6.22 10.90
CA ASN A 181 -21.45 -5.34 10.44
C ASN A 181 -21.52 -4.11 11.37
N LEU A 182 -21.06 -2.96 10.86
CA LEU A 182 -21.00 -1.73 11.63
C LEU A 182 -22.38 -1.18 11.99
N ASP A 183 -23.43 -1.46 11.21
CA ASP A 183 -24.82 -1.02 11.50
C ASP A 183 -25.39 -1.66 12.78
N LYS A 184 -24.75 -2.70 13.28
CA LYS A 184 -25.15 -3.35 14.54
C LYS A 184 -24.55 -2.69 15.79
N PHE A 185 -23.70 -1.70 15.62
CA PHE A 185 -23.00 -1.01 16.71
C PHE A 185 -23.50 0.44 16.95
N ILE A 186 -24.56 0.84 16.22
CA ILE A 186 -25.19 2.18 16.35
C ILE A 186 -26.46 2.11 17.19
#